data_4c64f3da70c6bb383800919fba121f66
#
_entry.id   4c64f3da70c6bb383800919fba121f66
#
_cell.length_a   1.000
_cell.length_b   1.000
_cell.length_c   1.000
_cell.angle_alpha   90.00
_cell.angle_beta   90.00
_cell.angle_gamma   90.00
#
_symmetry.space_group_name_H-M   'P 1'
#
loop_
_entity.id
_entity.type
_entity.pdbx_description
1 polymer ?
#
loop_
_entity_poly.entity_id
_entity_poly.type
_entity_poly.pdbx_seq_one_letter_code
_entity_poly.pdbx_strand_id
1 'polypeptide(L)'
;EGQVLLAQEVASDSLASYSFYEKAHGFYLLFNSDVNSSGTYTADTVGSFIDSVVYSFYESQQKPVYLGLNAPSFATTDMSGSDHSESIISSTNVAYNSYNVDLESQTEFYIAYLNAISSRGWVSGIASRGFFPAMQMADFSSSIYGKPAFDLFHNQ
;
A
#
# COMPACT_ATOMS: atom_id res chain seq x y z
N GLU A 1 -15.55 -23.27 8.81
CA GLU A 1 -14.26 -22.86 9.40
C GLU A 1 -13.83 -21.56 8.71
N GLY A 2 -13.52 -20.53 9.51
CA GLY A 2 -13.08 -19.24 8.98
C GLY A 2 -11.61 -19.32 8.52
N GLN A 3 -11.28 -18.59 7.43
CA GLN A 3 -9.88 -18.41 7.02
C GLN A 3 -9.22 -17.32 7.84
N VAL A 4 -7.98 -17.52 8.25
CA VAL A 4 -7.16 -16.56 8.98
C VAL A 4 -6.14 -15.98 8.01
N LEU A 5 -6.24 -14.68 7.74
CA LEU A 5 -5.20 -13.91 7.06
C LEU A 5 -4.39 -13.16 8.11
N LEU A 6 -3.09 -13.25 8.02
CA LEU A 6 -2.19 -12.44 8.85
C LEU A 6 -1.79 -11.19 8.08
N ALA A 7 -2.04 -10.04 8.69
CA ALA A 7 -1.61 -8.76 8.15
C ALA A 7 -0.20 -8.41 8.64
N GLN A 8 0.65 -7.98 7.73
CA GLN A 8 1.98 -7.48 8.01
C GLN A 8 2.30 -6.26 7.15
N GLU A 9 2.86 -5.24 7.77
CA GLU A 9 3.44 -4.11 7.05
C GLU A 9 4.79 -4.52 6.44
N VAL A 10 5.00 -4.13 5.19
CA VAL A 10 6.24 -4.42 4.48
C VAL A 10 7.23 -3.28 4.75
N ALA A 11 8.29 -3.59 5.48
CA ALA A 11 9.42 -2.68 5.63
C ALA A 11 10.29 -2.67 4.36
N SER A 12 11.16 -1.66 4.24
CA SER A 12 11.92 -1.35 3.01
C SER A 12 12.81 -2.48 2.47
N ASP A 13 13.11 -3.51 3.27
CA ASP A 13 14.12 -4.50 2.90
C ASP A 13 13.81 -5.95 3.32
N SER A 14 12.80 -6.19 4.16
CA SER A 14 12.53 -7.54 4.65
C SER A 14 11.09 -7.76 5.12
N LEU A 15 10.65 -9.00 4.98
CA LEU A 15 9.48 -9.53 5.65
C LEU A 15 9.93 -10.44 6.78
N ALA A 16 9.49 -10.14 8.00
CA ALA A 16 9.79 -10.99 9.15
C ALA A 16 9.08 -12.35 9.00
N SER A 17 9.75 -13.41 9.44
CA SER A 17 9.15 -14.73 9.51
C SER A 17 8.97 -15.13 10.97
N TYR A 18 7.77 -15.57 11.32
CA TYR A 18 7.42 -15.97 12.68
C TYR A 18 6.87 -17.40 12.71
N SER A 19 7.12 -18.12 13.79
CA SER A 19 6.70 -19.51 13.94
C SER A 19 5.18 -19.72 13.87
N PHE A 20 4.38 -18.70 14.21
CA PHE A 20 2.92 -18.79 14.12
C PHE A 20 2.36 -18.68 12.70
N TYR A 21 3.18 -18.38 11.69
CA TYR A 21 2.76 -18.33 10.29
C TYR A 21 2.25 -19.67 9.75
N GLU A 22 2.66 -20.77 10.35
CA GLU A 22 2.14 -22.09 10.00
C GLU A 22 0.61 -22.18 10.12
N LYS A 23 0.02 -21.43 11.05
CA LYS A 23 -1.43 -21.42 11.32
C LYS A 23 -2.20 -20.48 10.41
N ALA A 24 -1.54 -19.62 9.66
CA ALA A 24 -2.19 -18.71 8.73
C ALA A 24 -2.65 -19.47 7.47
N HIS A 25 -3.78 -19.05 6.92
CA HIS A 25 -4.27 -19.53 5.62
C HIS A 25 -3.76 -18.68 4.45
N GLY A 26 -3.26 -17.49 4.73
CA GLY A 26 -2.66 -16.56 3.77
C GLY A 26 -2.14 -15.32 4.46
N PHE A 27 -1.57 -14.41 3.67
CA PHE A 27 -0.95 -13.19 4.15
C PHE A 27 -1.54 -11.96 3.45
N TYR A 28 -1.74 -10.91 4.22
CA TYR A 28 -2.08 -9.59 3.72
C TYR A 28 -0.90 -8.66 3.99
N LEU A 29 -0.18 -8.31 2.94
CA LEU A 29 1.03 -7.50 3.03
C LEU A 29 0.71 -6.04 2.69
N LEU A 30 0.89 -5.16 3.65
CA LEU A 30 0.58 -3.75 3.52
C LEU A 30 1.81 -2.97 3.04
N PHE A 31 1.64 -2.29 1.91
CA PHE A 31 2.63 -1.40 1.31
C PHE A 31 2.21 0.05 1.53
N ASN A 32 3.05 0.79 2.22
CA ASN A 32 2.90 2.23 2.36
C ASN A 32 3.68 2.96 1.25
N SER A 33 3.24 4.14 0.87
CA SER A 33 3.87 4.92 -0.19
C SER A 33 5.29 5.40 0.14
N ASP A 34 5.68 5.39 1.42
CA ASP A 34 7.01 5.75 1.90
C ASP A 34 8.05 4.62 1.80
N VAL A 35 7.61 3.38 1.57
CA VAL A 35 8.49 2.19 1.52
C VAL A 35 9.47 2.25 0.35
N ASN A 36 9.14 2.96 -0.71
CA ASN A 36 10.04 3.17 -1.84
C ASN A 36 10.73 4.54 -1.74
N SER A 37 11.80 4.61 -0.99
CA SER A 37 12.56 5.83 -0.69
C SER A 37 13.17 6.55 -1.92
N SER A 38 13.01 6.01 -3.12
CA SER A 38 13.51 6.63 -4.35
C SER A 38 12.61 7.75 -4.91
N GLY A 39 11.43 7.97 -4.33
CA GLY A 39 10.50 9.03 -4.73
C GLY A 39 9.85 8.86 -6.11
N THR A 40 10.19 7.80 -6.85
CA THR A 40 9.63 7.54 -8.17
C THR A 40 9.07 6.12 -8.22
N TYR A 41 7.75 6.03 -8.29
CA TYR A 41 7.07 4.76 -8.49
C TYR A 41 6.99 4.45 -9.97
N THR A 42 7.74 3.44 -10.40
CA THR A 42 7.59 2.85 -11.73
C THR A 42 7.25 1.37 -11.60
N ALA A 43 6.59 0.80 -12.62
CA ALA A 43 6.29 -0.62 -12.61
C ALA A 43 7.54 -1.49 -12.45
N ASP A 44 8.68 -1.05 -13.00
CA ASP A 44 9.96 -1.77 -12.93
C ASP A 44 10.57 -1.72 -11.52
N THR A 45 10.58 -0.55 -10.87
CA THR A 45 11.14 -0.42 -9.51
C THR A 45 10.28 -1.17 -8.50
N VAL A 46 8.96 -1.03 -8.59
CA VAL A 46 8.00 -1.76 -7.75
C VAL A 46 8.08 -3.26 -8.05
N GLY A 47 8.15 -3.64 -9.31
CA GLY A 47 8.28 -5.04 -9.73
C GLY A 47 9.53 -5.70 -9.18
N SER A 48 10.68 -5.05 -9.28
CA SER A 48 11.95 -5.55 -8.73
C SER A 48 11.89 -5.74 -7.21
N PHE A 49 11.25 -4.81 -6.50
CA PHE A 49 11.03 -4.93 -5.06
C PHE A 49 10.09 -6.09 -4.72
N ILE A 50 8.97 -6.24 -5.42
CA ILE A 50 8.04 -7.35 -5.22
C ILE A 50 8.75 -8.69 -5.47
N ASP A 51 9.55 -8.79 -6.51
CA ASP A 51 10.27 -10.03 -6.85
C ASP A 51 11.37 -10.36 -5.82
N SER A 52 12.07 -9.36 -5.31
CA SER A 52 13.16 -9.62 -4.36
C SER A 52 12.67 -9.94 -2.95
N VAL A 53 11.64 -9.25 -2.47
CA VAL A 53 11.18 -9.34 -1.08
C VAL A 53 9.95 -10.23 -0.95
N VAL A 54 8.90 -9.93 -1.73
CA VAL A 54 7.60 -10.59 -1.57
C VAL A 54 7.57 -11.97 -2.17
N TYR A 55 8.20 -12.15 -3.33
CA TYR A 55 8.26 -13.47 -3.98
C TYR A 55 9.07 -14.47 -3.14
N SER A 56 10.20 -14.04 -2.59
CA SER A 56 10.99 -14.88 -1.67
C SER A 56 10.18 -15.29 -0.44
N PHE A 57 9.39 -14.39 0.10
CA PHE A 57 8.48 -14.69 1.20
C PHE A 57 7.38 -15.67 0.77
N TYR A 58 6.73 -15.44 -0.38
CA TYR A 58 5.73 -16.33 -0.95
C TYR A 58 6.29 -17.75 -1.15
N GLU A 59 7.49 -17.88 -1.74
CA GLU A 59 8.14 -19.18 -1.92
C GLU A 59 8.40 -19.90 -0.61
N SER A 60 8.77 -19.17 0.43
CA SER A 60 9.03 -19.77 1.75
C SER A 60 7.76 -20.25 2.44
N GLN A 61 6.64 -19.55 2.26
CA GLN A 61 5.38 -19.82 2.96
C GLN A 61 4.42 -20.71 2.17
N GLN A 62 4.49 -20.68 0.85
CA GLN A 62 3.60 -21.43 -0.08
C GLN A 62 2.11 -21.22 0.22
N LYS A 63 1.72 -20.00 0.54
CA LYS A 63 0.36 -19.60 0.90
C LYS A 63 -0.10 -18.38 0.11
N PRO A 64 -1.42 -18.18 -0.08
CA PRO A 64 -1.94 -17.01 -0.77
C PRO A 64 -1.41 -15.71 -0.18
N VAL A 65 -0.97 -14.80 -1.04
CA VAL A 65 -0.49 -13.46 -0.68
C VAL A 65 -1.39 -12.42 -1.33
N TYR A 66 -1.93 -11.55 -0.51
CA TYR A 66 -2.72 -10.38 -0.91
C TYR A 66 -1.94 -9.11 -0.62
N LEU A 67 -1.98 -8.16 -1.53
CA LEU A 67 -1.29 -6.88 -1.37
C LEU A 67 -2.27 -5.78 -0.99
N GLY A 68 -2.01 -5.13 0.14
CA GLY A 68 -2.72 -3.95 0.58
C GLY A 68 -1.94 -2.70 0.20
N LEU A 69 -2.56 -1.78 -0.50
CA LEU A 69 -1.93 -0.52 -0.92
C LEU A 69 -2.43 0.63 -0.06
N ASN A 70 -1.49 1.36 0.53
CA ASN A 70 -1.73 2.48 1.42
C ASN A 70 -0.95 3.70 0.94
N ALA A 71 -1.60 4.55 0.15
CA ALA A 71 -1.01 5.78 -0.33
C ALA A 71 -1.91 6.97 0.02
N PRO A 72 -1.47 7.87 0.89
CA PRO A 72 -2.18 9.12 1.13
C PRO A 72 -2.10 10.03 -0.10
N SER A 73 -3.06 10.94 -0.22
CA SER A 73 -3.12 11.90 -1.32
C SER A 73 -2.45 13.23 -0.97
N PHE A 74 -1.19 13.17 -0.58
CA PHE A 74 -0.35 14.34 -0.39
C PHE A 74 1.06 14.09 -0.94
N ALA A 75 1.79 15.17 -1.21
CA ALA A 75 3.14 15.06 -1.76
C ALA A 75 4.06 14.32 -0.77
N THR A 76 4.71 13.27 -1.24
CA THR A 76 5.62 12.45 -0.42
C THR A 76 6.83 13.22 0.10
N THR A 77 7.17 14.34 -0.53
CA THR A 77 8.21 15.26 -0.09
C THR A 77 7.87 15.98 1.23
N ASP A 78 6.59 16.01 1.59
CA ASP A 78 6.12 16.67 2.81
C ASP A 78 6.14 15.74 4.04
N MET A 79 6.50 14.46 3.84
CA MET A 79 6.57 13.49 4.93
C MET A 79 7.92 13.53 5.62
N SER A 80 7.91 13.75 6.92
CA SER A 80 9.04 13.45 7.78
C SER A 80 8.89 12.02 8.32
N GLY A 81 9.68 11.12 7.78
CA GLY A 81 10.14 9.79 8.25
C GLY A 81 9.29 8.85 9.10
N SER A 82 8.14 9.23 9.64
CA SER A 82 7.29 8.37 10.48
C SER A 82 5.80 8.68 10.41
N ASP A 83 5.38 9.59 9.55
CA ASP A 83 3.97 9.96 9.44
C ASP A 83 3.25 8.98 8.51
N HIS A 84 2.84 7.86 9.04
CA HIS A 84 1.97 6.93 8.33
C HIS A 84 0.59 7.59 8.10
N SER A 85 -0.01 7.29 6.97
CA SER A 85 -1.32 7.82 6.57
C SER A 85 -2.43 7.68 7.63
N GLU A 86 -2.30 6.74 8.55
CA GLU A 86 -3.25 6.54 9.65
C GLU A 86 -3.13 7.61 10.74
N SER A 87 -1.93 8.07 11.05
CA SER A 87 -1.74 9.16 12.01
C SER A 87 -2.33 10.47 11.47
N ILE A 88 -2.36 10.63 10.16
CA ILE A 88 -2.96 11.78 9.50
C ILE A 88 -4.49 11.76 9.65
N ILE A 89 -5.14 10.62 9.51
CA ILE A 89 -6.60 10.50 9.65
C ILE A 89 -7.07 10.74 11.09
N SER A 90 -6.28 10.30 12.07
CA SER A 90 -6.66 10.34 13.49
C SER A 90 -6.26 11.63 14.20
N SER A 91 -5.37 12.45 13.63
CA SER A 91 -4.87 13.63 14.31
C SER A 91 -5.75 14.86 14.05
N THR A 92 -6.19 15.48 15.12
CA THR A 92 -6.71 16.85 15.13
C THR A 92 -5.57 17.88 15.04
N ASN A 93 -4.42 17.49 14.56
CA ASN A 93 -3.18 18.25 14.65
C ASN A 93 -3.15 19.39 13.62
N VAL A 94 -2.73 20.56 14.04
CA VAL A 94 -2.65 21.82 13.26
C VAL A 94 -1.67 21.71 12.07
N ALA A 95 -0.82 20.70 12.04
CA ALA A 95 0.12 20.41 10.95
C ALA A 95 -0.56 20.10 9.59
N TYR A 96 -1.83 19.74 9.59
CA TYR A 96 -2.62 19.49 8.38
C TYR A 96 -2.65 20.64 7.37
N ASN A 97 -2.54 21.87 7.84
CA ASN A 97 -2.57 23.05 6.97
C ASN A 97 -1.28 23.25 6.16
N SER A 98 -0.25 22.45 6.40
CA SER A 98 1.02 22.53 5.69
C SER A 98 1.15 21.53 4.53
N TYR A 99 0.27 20.55 4.42
CA TYR A 99 0.31 19.58 3.33
C TYR A 99 -0.49 20.06 2.11
N ASN A 100 0.05 19.81 0.94
CA ASN A 100 -0.67 20.01 -0.31
C ASN A 100 -1.33 18.71 -0.74
N VAL A 101 -2.59 18.78 -1.15
CA VAL A 101 -3.28 17.64 -1.77
C VAL A 101 -2.57 17.32 -3.07
N ASP A 102 -2.15 16.07 -3.20
CA ASP A 102 -1.49 15.54 -4.38
C ASP A 102 -2.14 14.23 -4.79
N LEU A 103 -3.20 14.35 -5.59
CA LEU A 103 -3.92 13.20 -6.13
C LEU A 103 -3.11 12.48 -7.21
N GLU A 104 -2.18 13.18 -7.85
CA GLU A 104 -1.32 12.62 -8.89
C GLU A 104 -0.34 11.62 -8.28
N SER A 105 0.37 11.99 -7.23
CA SER A 105 1.27 11.06 -6.51
C SER A 105 0.55 9.81 -6.01
N GLN A 106 -0.66 9.96 -5.46
CA GLN A 106 -1.47 8.80 -5.07
C GLN A 106 -1.77 7.91 -6.29
N THR A 107 -2.19 8.52 -7.39
CA THR A 107 -2.56 7.81 -8.63
C THR A 107 -1.35 7.08 -9.22
N GLU A 108 -0.20 7.73 -9.29
CA GLU A 108 1.06 7.14 -9.79
C GLU A 108 1.49 5.91 -8.96
N PHE A 109 1.36 5.99 -7.64
CA PHE A 109 1.62 4.85 -6.77
C PHE A 109 0.75 3.64 -7.15
N TYR A 110 -0.56 3.84 -7.29
CA TYR A 110 -1.47 2.76 -7.66
C TYR A 110 -1.19 2.23 -9.08
N ILE A 111 -0.93 3.09 -10.05
CA ILE A 111 -0.57 2.68 -11.43
C ILE A 111 0.68 1.79 -11.40
N ALA A 112 1.72 2.19 -10.68
CA ALA A 112 2.97 1.43 -10.62
C ALA A 112 2.76 0.03 -10.03
N TYR A 113 2.02 -0.07 -8.92
CA TYR A 113 1.74 -1.36 -8.28
C TYR A 113 0.82 -2.24 -9.13
N LEU A 114 -0.27 -1.70 -9.69
CA LEU A 114 -1.18 -2.47 -10.53
C LEU A 114 -0.47 -3.01 -11.78
N ASN A 115 0.34 -2.19 -12.43
CA ASN A 115 1.12 -2.63 -13.59
C ASN A 115 2.18 -3.68 -13.21
N ALA A 116 2.88 -3.47 -12.09
CA ALA A 116 3.86 -4.45 -11.62
C ALA A 116 3.21 -5.80 -11.29
N ILE A 117 2.02 -5.80 -10.69
CA ILE A 117 1.33 -7.02 -10.26
C ILE A 117 0.67 -7.75 -11.43
N SER A 118 0.25 -7.06 -12.49
CA SER A 118 -0.52 -7.64 -13.61
C SER A 118 0.14 -8.86 -14.25
N SER A 119 1.46 -8.96 -14.21
CA SER A 119 2.24 -10.09 -14.73
C SER A 119 2.58 -11.16 -13.69
N ARG A 120 2.18 -11.00 -12.43
CA ARG A 120 2.56 -11.85 -11.31
C ARG A 120 1.39 -12.70 -10.82
N GLY A 121 1.09 -13.77 -11.55
CA GLY A 121 -0.05 -14.65 -11.27
C GLY A 121 -0.01 -15.38 -9.91
N TRP A 122 1.08 -15.26 -9.16
CA TRP A 122 1.20 -15.79 -7.80
C TRP A 122 0.61 -14.85 -6.74
N VAL A 123 0.39 -13.57 -7.06
CA VAL A 123 -0.34 -12.63 -6.21
C VAL A 123 -1.82 -12.96 -6.25
N SER A 124 -2.39 -13.28 -5.09
CA SER A 124 -3.78 -13.77 -4.98
C SER A 124 -4.82 -12.66 -5.03
N GLY A 125 -4.42 -11.42 -4.80
CA GLY A 125 -5.32 -10.28 -4.89
C GLY A 125 -4.68 -8.99 -4.38
N ILE A 126 -5.39 -7.90 -4.63
CA ILE A 126 -4.96 -6.55 -4.26
C ILE A 126 -6.15 -5.79 -3.64
N ALA A 127 -5.86 -4.95 -2.67
CA ALA A 127 -6.84 -4.09 -2.03
C ALA A 127 -6.28 -2.71 -1.75
N SER A 128 -7.11 -1.69 -1.87
CA SER A 128 -6.83 -0.38 -1.29
C SER A 128 -7.07 -0.42 0.21
N ARG A 129 -6.20 0.19 0.99
CA ARG A 129 -6.38 0.31 2.43
C ARG A 129 -7.56 1.20 2.81
N GLY A 130 -7.87 2.21 2.04
CA GLY A 130 -8.91 3.18 2.34
C GLY A 130 -10.00 3.23 1.27
N PHE A 131 -11.26 3.07 1.70
CA PHE A 131 -12.43 3.32 0.88
C PHE A 131 -13.55 3.92 1.75
N PHE A 132 -13.43 5.20 2.03
CA PHE A 132 -14.41 5.95 2.84
C PHE A 132 -14.58 7.37 2.28
N PRO A 133 -15.76 7.98 2.44
CA PRO A 133 -16.01 9.35 1.98
C PRO A 133 -15.04 10.35 2.62
N ALA A 134 -14.69 11.39 1.88
CA ALA A 134 -13.89 12.49 2.40
C ALA A 134 -14.55 13.08 3.65
N MET A 135 -13.79 13.21 4.73
CA MET A 135 -14.26 13.75 6.00
C MET A 135 -14.06 15.28 6.08
N GLN A 136 -13.34 15.85 5.13
CA GLN A 136 -13.02 17.28 5.06
C GLN A 136 -12.78 17.72 3.60
N MET A 137 -12.81 19.03 3.35
CA MET A 137 -12.69 19.58 2.00
C MET A 137 -11.33 19.27 1.33
N ALA A 138 -10.25 19.24 2.10
CA ALA A 138 -8.93 18.79 1.64
C ALA A 138 -8.69 17.38 2.20
N ASP A 139 -8.96 16.36 1.40
CA ASP A 139 -8.79 14.97 1.83
C ASP A 139 -7.39 14.44 1.47
N PHE A 140 -6.51 14.40 2.47
CA PHE A 140 -5.15 13.88 2.38
C PHE A 140 -5.07 12.38 2.67
N SER A 141 -6.19 11.75 3.00
CA SER A 141 -6.20 10.36 3.43
C SER A 141 -5.79 9.38 2.32
N SER A 142 -5.51 8.15 2.72
CA SER A 142 -5.28 7.03 1.81
C SER A 142 -6.57 6.50 1.16
N SER A 143 -7.74 7.04 1.52
CA SER A 143 -8.98 6.71 0.82
C SER A 143 -8.89 7.03 -0.65
N ILE A 144 -9.31 6.10 -1.48
CA ILE A 144 -9.46 6.31 -2.94
C ILE A 144 -10.86 6.72 -3.33
N TYR A 145 -11.82 6.76 -2.39
CA TYR A 145 -13.20 7.09 -2.67
C TYR A 145 -13.34 8.49 -3.29
N GLY A 146 -13.89 8.55 -4.51
CA GLY A 146 -14.06 9.82 -5.23
C GLY A 146 -12.76 10.45 -5.75
N LYS A 147 -11.65 9.75 -5.74
CA LYS A 147 -10.35 10.19 -6.26
C LYS A 147 -9.98 9.43 -7.55
N PRO A 148 -9.08 9.96 -8.39
CA PRO A 148 -8.68 9.31 -9.65
C PRO A 148 -8.17 7.87 -9.46
N ALA A 149 -7.51 7.57 -8.34
CA ALA A 149 -7.03 6.23 -8.03
C ALA A 149 -8.16 5.18 -7.95
N PHE A 150 -9.40 5.58 -7.66
CA PHE A 150 -10.55 4.68 -7.66
C PHE A 150 -10.85 4.11 -9.05
N ASP A 151 -10.75 4.93 -10.09
CA ASP A 151 -11.05 4.52 -11.46
C ASP A 151 -10.09 3.43 -11.95
N LEU A 152 -8.88 3.38 -11.40
CA LEU A 152 -7.90 2.33 -11.73
C LEU A 152 -8.36 0.94 -11.26
N PHE A 153 -9.04 0.85 -10.11
CA PHE A 153 -9.58 -0.41 -9.60
C PHE A 153 -10.86 -0.83 -10.33
N HIS A 154 -11.62 0.11 -10.84
CA HIS A 154 -12.89 -0.17 -11.50
C HIS A 154 -12.72 -0.65 -12.95
N ASN A 155 -11.63 -0.28 -13.59
CA ASN A 155 -11.36 -0.55 -15.00
C ASN A 155 -10.37 -1.71 -15.26
N GLN A 156 -10.08 -2.52 -14.23
CA GLN A 156 -9.16 -3.68 -14.30
C GLN A 156 -9.89 -4.97 -14.70
#